data_9344bec57911917069347ac07be4bf69
#
_entry.id   9344bec57911917069347ac07be4bf69
#
_cell.length_a   1.000
_cell.length_b   1.000
_cell.length_c   1.000
_cell.angle_alpha   90.00
_cell.angle_beta   90.00
_cell.angle_gamma   90.00
#
_symmetry.space_group_name_H-M   'P 1'
#
loop_
_entity.id
_entity.type
_entity.pdbx_description
1 polymer ?
#
loop_
_entity_poly.entity_id
_entity_poly.type
_entity_poly.pdbx_seq_one_letter_code
_entity_poly.pdbx_strand_id
1 'polypeptide(L)'
;GSFDFTKQGRGMICCYSLKNPSFPEFMLYTESGVMCLDFHPQQSSLLACGLYDGTVQVYDIRNKVRIPIFQSTARTGKHTDPVWQIFWEEADLNKWMQFYSISSDGRVTLWTLTKAELLYEDIMELQPHAQALASVEADSAQFSRLESGCCFDFNRLSDHLFIVGTEEGVIHK
;
A
#
# COMPACT_ATOMS: atom_id res chain seq x y z
N GLY A 1 -2.04 11.95 -14.48
CA GLY A 1 -0.74 11.34 -14.62
C GLY A 1 -0.64 10.55 -15.92
N SER A 2 0.51 10.56 -16.54
CA SER A 2 0.75 9.70 -17.70
C SER A 2 1.06 8.29 -17.18
N PHE A 3 0.23 7.32 -17.52
CA PHE A 3 0.46 5.91 -17.24
C PHE A 3 1.35 5.29 -18.30
N ASP A 4 2.53 5.85 -18.50
CA ASP A 4 3.52 5.23 -19.37
C ASP A 4 4.37 4.27 -18.52
N PHE A 5 4.00 3.00 -18.53
CA PHE A 5 4.71 1.94 -17.80
C PHE A 5 6.17 1.76 -18.27
N THR A 6 6.55 2.34 -19.41
CA THR A 6 7.90 2.22 -19.96
C THR A 6 8.85 3.31 -19.44
N LYS A 7 8.34 4.39 -18.86
CA LYS A 7 9.11 5.54 -18.37
C LYS A 7 8.69 5.95 -16.97
N GLN A 8 8.78 5.03 -16.01
CA GLN A 8 8.56 5.34 -14.60
C GLN A 8 9.72 6.19 -14.07
N GLY A 9 9.42 7.47 -13.87
CA GLY A 9 10.32 8.44 -13.27
C GLY A 9 10.06 8.63 -11.80
N ARG A 10 10.73 9.61 -11.20
CA ARG A 10 10.49 10.07 -9.82
C ARG A 10 9.04 10.51 -9.64
N GLY A 11 8.48 10.23 -8.47
CA GLY A 11 7.17 10.70 -8.07
C GLY A 11 7.23 12.00 -7.29
N MET A 12 6.06 12.62 -7.14
CA MET A 12 5.89 13.83 -6.32
C MET A 12 4.53 13.80 -5.65
N ILE A 13 4.51 14.12 -4.36
CA ILE A 13 3.29 14.34 -3.58
C ILE A 13 3.16 15.83 -3.33
N CYS A 14 2.05 16.44 -3.76
CA CYS A 14 1.74 17.84 -3.53
C CYS A 14 0.62 17.95 -2.49
N CYS A 15 0.90 18.59 -1.37
CA CYS A 15 -0.09 18.84 -0.32
C CYS A 15 -0.63 20.24 -0.47
N TYR A 16 -1.93 20.39 -0.68
CA TYR A 16 -2.64 21.66 -0.81
C TYR A 16 -3.48 21.97 0.43
N SER A 17 -3.63 23.22 0.73
CA SER A 17 -4.61 23.72 1.70
C SER A 17 -5.83 24.30 0.98
N LEU A 18 -7.02 24.09 1.53
CA LEU A 18 -8.22 24.77 1.04
C LEU A 18 -8.15 26.30 1.18
N LYS A 19 -7.25 26.81 2.03
CA LYS A 19 -7.00 28.25 2.17
C LYS A 19 -6.22 28.82 0.98
N ASN A 20 -5.39 28.01 0.34
CA ASN A 20 -4.62 28.39 -0.86
C ASN A 20 -4.55 27.19 -1.83
N PRO A 21 -5.60 26.96 -2.64
CA PRO A 21 -5.64 25.83 -3.56
C PRO A 21 -4.76 26.03 -4.82
N SER A 22 -4.24 27.24 -5.02
CA SER A 22 -3.47 27.56 -6.24
C SER A 22 -2.02 27.12 -6.17
N PHE A 23 -1.47 26.91 -4.95
CA PHE A 23 -0.08 26.55 -4.76
C PHE A 23 0.08 25.52 -3.64
N PRO A 24 0.90 24.46 -3.82
CA PRO A 24 1.10 23.45 -2.80
C PRO A 24 1.87 24.04 -1.60
N GLU A 25 1.40 23.77 -0.38
CA GLU A 25 2.11 24.13 0.85
C GLU A 25 3.36 23.26 1.06
N PHE A 26 3.26 21.97 0.64
CA PHE A 26 4.36 21.01 0.75
C PHE A 26 4.49 20.23 -0.56
N MET A 27 5.73 19.95 -0.93
CA MET A 27 6.09 19.05 -2.01
C MET A 27 7.07 18.02 -1.47
N LEU A 28 6.73 16.74 -1.61
CA LEU A 28 7.57 15.61 -1.24
C LEU A 28 7.95 14.87 -2.51
N TYR A 29 9.23 14.55 -2.65
CA TYR A 29 9.75 13.83 -3.83
C TYR A 29 10.03 12.39 -3.46
N THR A 30 9.65 11.47 -4.35
CA THR A 30 9.85 10.03 -4.22
C THR A 30 10.73 9.52 -5.36
N GLU A 31 11.46 8.42 -5.13
CA GLU A 31 12.32 7.82 -6.16
C GLU A 31 11.54 7.08 -7.23
N SER A 32 10.29 6.68 -6.96
CA SER A 32 9.40 5.99 -7.87
C SER A 32 8.02 6.66 -7.88
N GLY A 33 7.21 6.38 -8.90
CA GLY A 33 5.87 6.95 -9.04
C GLY A 33 4.98 6.62 -7.85
N VAL A 34 4.21 7.60 -7.35
CA VAL A 34 3.25 7.42 -6.25
C VAL A 34 1.97 6.83 -6.81
N MET A 35 1.56 5.68 -6.30
CA MET A 35 0.37 4.94 -6.74
C MET A 35 -0.84 5.22 -5.85
N CYS A 36 -0.62 5.27 -4.54
CA CYS A 36 -1.66 5.51 -3.55
C CYS A 36 -1.10 6.28 -2.36
N LEU A 37 -2.01 6.91 -1.62
CA LEU A 37 -1.68 7.65 -0.41
C LEU A 37 -2.91 7.69 0.50
N ASP A 38 -2.65 7.72 1.81
CA ASP A 38 -3.70 7.87 2.81
C ASP A 38 -3.17 8.62 4.03
N PHE A 39 -3.99 9.52 4.59
CA PHE A 39 -3.69 10.21 5.84
C PHE A 39 -4.17 9.41 7.04
N HIS A 40 -3.38 9.41 8.09
CA HIS A 40 -3.82 8.81 9.35
C HIS A 40 -5.07 9.55 9.90
N PRO A 41 -6.16 8.83 10.21
CA PRO A 41 -7.46 9.44 10.54
C PRO A 41 -7.42 10.31 11.80
N GLN A 42 -6.59 9.98 12.78
CA GLN A 42 -6.49 10.70 14.04
C GLN A 42 -5.26 11.63 14.10
N GLN A 43 -4.18 11.29 13.41
CA GLN A 43 -2.98 12.12 13.29
C GLN A 43 -2.82 12.65 11.88
N SER A 44 -3.50 13.73 11.57
CA SER A 44 -3.53 14.36 10.24
C SER A 44 -2.18 14.80 9.68
N SER A 45 -1.11 14.71 10.47
CA SER A 45 0.26 14.99 10.04
C SER A 45 0.97 13.76 9.46
N LEU A 46 0.48 12.55 9.72
CA LEU A 46 1.06 11.32 9.19
C LEU A 46 0.40 10.95 7.85
N LEU A 47 1.25 10.78 6.86
CA LEU A 47 0.87 10.37 5.52
C LEU A 47 1.63 9.10 5.15
N ALA A 48 0.91 8.03 4.81
CA ALA A 48 1.49 6.85 4.19
C ALA A 48 1.29 6.91 2.67
N CYS A 49 2.24 6.40 1.92
CA CYS A 49 2.14 6.25 0.48
C CYS A 49 2.77 4.97 -0.02
N GLY A 50 2.18 4.41 -1.07
CA GLY A 50 2.68 3.28 -1.81
C GLY A 50 3.21 3.71 -3.17
N LEU A 51 4.34 3.13 -3.57
CA LEU A 51 5.04 3.46 -4.79
C LEU A 51 4.93 2.34 -5.83
N TYR A 52 5.21 2.70 -7.06
CA TYR A 52 5.20 1.79 -8.20
C TYR A 52 6.26 0.67 -8.09
N ASP A 53 7.40 0.95 -7.44
CA ASP A 53 8.46 -0.03 -7.23
C ASP A 53 8.22 -0.95 -6.02
N GLY A 54 7.03 -0.89 -5.41
CA GLY A 54 6.65 -1.68 -4.24
C GLY A 54 7.08 -1.08 -2.89
N THR A 55 7.74 0.07 -2.89
CA THR A 55 8.13 0.74 -1.65
C THR A 55 6.91 1.34 -0.94
N VAL A 56 6.85 1.16 0.36
CA VAL A 56 5.92 1.85 1.25
C VAL A 56 6.69 2.87 2.06
N GLN A 57 6.18 4.10 2.14
CA GLN A 57 6.82 5.21 2.86
C GLN A 57 5.82 5.88 3.79
N VAL A 58 6.30 6.36 4.93
CA VAL A 58 5.52 7.17 5.87
C VAL A 58 6.22 8.50 6.09
N TYR A 59 5.47 9.58 6.00
CA TYR A 59 5.92 10.95 6.20
C TYR A 59 5.21 11.59 7.39
N ASP A 60 5.93 12.43 8.14
CA ASP A 60 5.32 13.44 9.01
C ASP A 60 5.44 14.80 8.30
N ILE A 61 4.32 15.34 7.81
CA ILE A 61 4.29 16.60 7.05
C ILE A 61 4.67 17.83 7.89
N ARG A 62 4.68 17.74 9.23
CA ARG A 62 5.18 18.80 10.12
C ARG A 62 6.70 18.88 10.08
N ASN A 63 7.36 17.82 9.68
CA ASN A 63 8.81 17.77 9.64
C ASN A 63 9.33 18.69 8.53
N LYS A 64 10.25 19.61 8.88
CA LYS A 64 10.90 20.49 7.92
C LYS A 64 11.77 19.75 6.92
N VAL A 65 12.32 18.62 7.35
CA VAL A 65 13.09 17.71 6.49
C VAL A 65 12.10 16.81 5.75
N ARG A 66 11.99 17.01 4.44
CA ARG A 66 10.97 16.39 3.58
C ARG A 66 11.41 15.01 3.10
N ILE A 67 11.86 14.16 4.02
CA ILE A 67 12.19 12.76 3.80
C ILE A 67 11.21 11.87 4.56
N PRO A 68 10.98 10.63 4.13
CA PRO A 68 10.15 9.71 4.87
C PRO A 68 10.75 9.44 6.27
N ILE A 69 9.90 9.39 7.29
CA ILE A 69 10.30 8.96 8.64
C ILE A 69 10.51 7.46 8.70
N PHE A 70 9.77 6.70 7.87
CA PHE A 70 9.94 5.27 7.67
C PHE A 70 9.81 4.92 6.18
N GLN A 71 10.56 3.90 5.78
CA GLN A 71 10.52 3.36 4.43
C GLN A 71 10.77 1.86 4.46
N SER A 72 9.98 1.11 3.71
CA SER A 72 10.20 -0.32 3.51
C SER A 72 11.42 -0.57 2.61
N THR A 73 12.13 -1.65 2.90
CA THR A 73 13.27 -2.12 2.12
C THR A 73 13.08 -3.60 1.81
N ALA A 74 13.92 -4.16 0.94
CA ALA A 74 13.88 -5.60 0.62
C ALA A 74 14.00 -6.50 1.87
N ARG A 75 14.59 -6.01 2.96
CA ARG A 75 14.74 -6.73 4.23
C ARG A 75 13.58 -6.50 5.19
N THR A 76 12.80 -5.46 4.98
CA THR A 76 11.70 -5.03 5.86
C THR A 76 10.37 -5.03 5.15
N GLY A 77 10.08 -6.07 4.37
CA GLY A 77 8.76 -6.35 3.82
C GLY A 77 8.37 -5.55 2.57
N LYS A 78 9.30 -4.83 1.92
CA LYS A 78 9.00 -4.14 0.65
C LYS A 78 8.29 -5.09 -0.31
N HIS A 79 7.18 -4.64 -0.90
CA HIS A 79 6.53 -5.32 -2.00
C HIS A 79 7.44 -5.40 -3.23
N THR A 80 7.24 -6.41 -4.07
CA THR A 80 8.02 -6.57 -5.31
C THR A 80 7.39 -5.86 -6.51
N ASP A 81 6.11 -5.55 -6.41
CA ASP A 81 5.28 -4.96 -7.46
C ASP A 81 4.55 -3.71 -6.95
N PRO A 82 3.88 -2.94 -7.83
CA PRO A 82 3.21 -1.70 -7.45
C PRO A 82 2.23 -1.85 -6.29
N VAL A 83 2.26 -0.91 -5.36
CA VAL A 83 1.33 -0.83 -4.23
C VAL A 83 0.12 -0.01 -4.65
N TRP A 84 -1.03 -0.66 -4.82
CA TRP A 84 -2.22 -0.04 -5.37
C TRP A 84 -3.07 0.70 -4.36
N GLN A 85 -3.10 0.23 -3.11
CA GLN A 85 -3.88 0.86 -2.06
C GLN A 85 -3.17 0.78 -0.71
N ILE A 86 -3.35 1.84 0.08
CA ILE A 86 -2.99 1.91 1.50
C ILE A 86 -4.23 2.37 2.26
N PHE A 87 -4.40 1.83 3.45
CA PHE A 87 -5.50 2.19 4.35
C PHE A 87 -5.03 2.18 5.80
N TRP A 88 -5.15 3.31 6.49
CA TRP A 88 -4.89 3.42 7.91
C TRP A 88 -6.03 2.82 8.73
N GLU A 89 -5.69 1.98 9.69
CA GLU A 89 -6.64 1.51 10.68
C GLU A 89 -6.95 2.62 11.70
N GLU A 90 -8.23 2.74 12.09
CA GLU A 90 -8.60 3.59 13.22
C GLU A 90 -8.12 2.91 14.51
N ALA A 91 -7.07 3.47 15.10
CA ALA A 91 -6.51 2.90 16.33
C ALA A 91 -7.26 3.38 17.56
N ASP A 92 -7.58 2.45 18.45
CA ASP A 92 -7.87 2.79 19.84
C ASP A 92 -6.63 3.45 20.49
N LEU A 93 -6.83 4.36 21.42
CA LEU A 93 -5.78 5.15 22.09
C LEU A 93 -4.62 4.32 22.70
N ASN A 94 -4.79 3.01 22.85
CA ASN A 94 -3.82 2.09 23.41
C ASN A 94 -3.16 1.14 22.37
N LYS A 95 -3.51 1.24 21.09
CA LYS A 95 -2.93 0.42 20.05
C LYS A 95 -1.81 1.16 19.31
N TRP A 96 -0.88 0.39 18.74
CA TRP A 96 0.11 0.91 17.80
C TRP A 96 -0.59 1.44 16.55
N MET A 97 -0.02 2.47 15.94
CA MET A 97 -0.51 2.97 14.64
C MET A 97 -0.25 1.91 13.57
N GLN A 98 -1.30 1.49 12.91
CA GLN A 98 -1.24 0.42 11.91
C GLN A 98 -1.91 0.85 10.62
N PHE A 99 -1.40 0.34 9.51
CA PHE A 99 -2.03 0.49 8.20
C PHE A 99 -1.78 -0.75 7.36
N TYR A 100 -2.63 -0.93 6.37
CA TYR A 100 -2.56 -2.04 5.43
C TYR A 100 -2.12 -1.54 4.07
N SER A 101 -1.44 -2.41 3.31
CA SER A 101 -1.14 -2.19 1.90
C SER A 101 -1.47 -3.42 1.08
N ILE A 102 -1.82 -3.21 -0.19
CA ILE A 102 -2.01 -4.27 -1.17
C ILE A 102 -1.20 -3.98 -2.42
N SER A 103 -0.67 -5.03 -3.01
CA SER A 103 0.18 -4.97 -4.20
C SER A 103 -0.16 -6.05 -5.22
N SER A 104 0.27 -5.82 -6.46
CA SER A 104 0.20 -6.81 -7.52
C SER A 104 1.06 -8.05 -7.26
N ASP A 105 1.94 -8.03 -6.25
CA ASP A 105 2.68 -9.21 -5.80
C ASP A 105 1.81 -10.25 -5.08
N GLY A 106 0.52 -9.94 -4.89
CA GLY A 106 -0.46 -10.82 -4.28
C GLY A 106 -0.44 -10.84 -2.76
N ARG A 107 0.27 -9.91 -2.11
CA ARG A 107 0.32 -9.81 -0.65
C ARG A 107 -0.54 -8.66 -0.14
N VAL A 108 -1.26 -8.93 0.94
CA VAL A 108 -1.84 -7.89 1.81
C VAL A 108 -0.98 -7.84 3.07
N THR A 109 -0.34 -6.72 3.31
CA THR A 109 0.65 -6.54 4.38
C THR A 109 0.14 -5.54 5.41
N LEU A 110 0.19 -5.93 6.68
CA LEU A 110 -0.04 -5.06 7.84
C LEU A 110 1.28 -4.41 8.24
N TRP A 111 1.27 -3.10 8.37
CA TRP A 111 2.39 -2.30 8.83
C TRP A 111 2.11 -1.73 10.21
N THR A 112 3.07 -1.87 11.12
CA THR A 112 2.97 -1.33 12.47
C THR A 112 4.08 -0.31 12.71
N LEU A 113 3.70 0.93 13.01
CA LEU A 113 4.63 1.98 13.37
C LEU A 113 5.01 1.84 14.85
N THR A 114 6.30 1.62 15.08
CA THR A 114 6.90 1.73 16.41
C THR A 114 7.69 3.04 16.52
N LYS A 115 8.26 3.30 17.68
CA LYS A 115 9.12 4.50 17.87
C LYS A 115 10.41 4.45 17.06
N ALA A 116 10.88 3.25 16.72
CA ALA A 116 12.21 3.04 16.14
C ALA A 116 12.15 2.51 14.70
N GLU A 117 11.11 1.76 14.34
CA GLU A 117 11.06 1.03 13.08
C GLU A 117 9.63 0.82 12.57
N LEU A 118 9.51 0.48 11.29
CA LEU A 118 8.29 0.05 10.65
C LEU A 118 8.33 -1.48 10.56
N LEU A 119 7.50 -2.13 11.37
CA LEU A 119 7.31 -3.58 11.35
C LEU A 119 6.30 -3.96 10.28
N TYR A 120 6.43 -5.16 9.73
CA TYR A 120 5.50 -5.68 8.73
C TYR A 120 5.09 -7.13 9.05
N GLU A 121 3.89 -7.48 8.64
CA GLU A 121 3.34 -8.83 8.70
C GLU A 121 2.45 -9.04 7.48
N ASP A 122 2.74 -10.10 6.70
CA ASP A 122 1.89 -10.47 5.57
C ASP A 122 0.68 -11.23 6.11
N ILE A 123 -0.48 -10.57 6.12
CA ILE A 123 -1.72 -11.12 6.69
C ILE A 123 -2.47 -12.01 5.72
N MET A 124 -2.24 -11.83 4.41
CA MET A 124 -2.91 -12.60 3.37
C MET A 124 -2.02 -12.72 2.12
N GLU A 125 -1.97 -13.91 1.55
CA GLU A 125 -1.47 -14.18 0.22
C GLU A 125 -2.64 -14.59 -0.68
N LEU A 126 -2.79 -13.91 -1.81
CA LEU A 126 -3.90 -14.10 -2.74
C LEU A 126 -3.66 -15.34 -3.59
N GLN A 127 -4.09 -16.50 -3.09
CA GLN A 127 -3.95 -17.77 -3.78
C GLN A 127 -4.96 -17.88 -4.94
N PRO A 128 -4.56 -18.39 -6.12
CA PRO A 128 -5.46 -18.63 -7.24
C PRO A 128 -6.63 -19.53 -6.83
N HIS A 129 -7.83 -19.18 -7.24
CA HIS A 129 -8.99 -19.99 -6.94
C HIS A 129 -8.88 -21.35 -7.67
N ALA A 130 -9.06 -22.45 -6.93
CA ALA A 130 -8.90 -23.82 -7.45
C ALA A 130 -9.73 -24.14 -8.71
N GLN A 131 -10.79 -23.36 -8.98
CA GLN A 131 -11.60 -23.49 -10.19
C GLN A 131 -10.95 -22.94 -11.45
N ALA A 132 -9.99 -22.00 -11.34
CA ALA A 132 -9.25 -21.49 -12.50
C ALA A 132 -8.17 -22.48 -12.97
N LEU A 133 -7.75 -23.41 -12.12
CA LEU A 133 -6.72 -24.40 -12.42
C LEU A 133 -7.26 -25.63 -13.17
N ALA A 134 -8.56 -25.86 -13.21
CA ALA A 134 -9.18 -27.01 -13.84
C ALA A 134 -9.18 -26.97 -15.39
N SER A 135 -8.77 -25.88 -16.00
CA SER A 135 -8.77 -25.69 -17.46
C SER A 135 -7.38 -25.70 -18.11
N VAL A 136 -6.30 -25.84 -17.32
CA VAL A 136 -4.93 -25.91 -17.84
C VAL A 136 -4.39 -27.31 -17.58
N GLU A 137 -4.16 -28.05 -18.65
CA GLU A 137 -3.63 -29.43 -18.65
C GLU A 137 -2.32 -29.52 -17.84
N ALA A 138 -2.23 -30.59 -17.07
CA ALA A 138 -1.14 -30.92 -16.19
C ALA A 138 0.13 -31.24 -17.00
N ASP A 139 0.95 -30.28 -17.31
CA ASP A 139 2.36 -30.49 -17.66
C ASP A 139 3.19 -29.20 -17.57
N SER A 140 3.54 -28.85 -16.36
CA SER A 140 4.76 -28.10 -16.02
C SER A 140 4.73 -27.76 -14.52
N ALA A 141 5.89 -27.76 -13.86
CA ALA A 141 6.05 -27.38 -12.46
C ALA A 141 5.32 -26.04 -12.20
N GLN A 142 4.13 -26.09 -11.61
CA GLN A 142 3.32 -24.94 -11.28
C GLN A 142 4.02 -24.16 -10.16
N PHE A 143 4.77 -23.14 -10.53
CA PHE A 143 4.92 -22.00 -9.64
C PHE A 143 3.51 -21.43 -9.48
N SER A 144 2.87 -21.63 -8.35
CA SER A 144 1.60 -21.00 -8.02
C SER A 144 1.86 -19.48 -7.89
N ARG A 145 1.66 -18.79 -9.01
CA ARG A 145 1.73 -17.33 -9.03
C ARG A 145 0.54 -16.83 -8.22
N LEU A 146 0.79 -15.97 -7.25
CA LEU A 146 -0.27 -15.29 -6.52
C LEU A 146 -1.08 -14.40 -7.48
N GLU A 147 -2.37 -14.19 -7.18
CA GLU A 147 -3.21 -13.25 -7.90
C GLU A 147 -2.80 -11.81 -7.62
N SER A 148 -2.96 -10.94 -8.62
CA SER A 148 -2.59 -9.52 -8.48
C SER A 148 -3.64 -8.75 -7.67
N GLY A 149 -3.31 -8.34 -6.46
CA GLY A 149 -4.18 -7.53 -5.62
C GLY A 149 -4.28 -6.09 -6.13
N CYS A 150 -5.52 -5.59 -6.26
CA CYS A 150 -5.79 -4.23 -6.75
C CYS A 150 -6.39 -3.32 -5.69
N CYS A 151 -7.30 -3.83 -4.88
CA CYS A 151 -8.02 -3.03 -3.89
C CYS A 151 -8.50 -3.91 -2.74
N PHE A 152 -8.76 -3.28 -1.61
CA PHE A 152 -9.41 -3.92 -0.47
C PHE A 152 -10.29 -2.92 0.27
N ASP A 153 -11.24 -3.44 1.05
CA ASP A 153 -12.05 -2.63 1.94
C ASP A 153 -12.42 -3.41 3.20
N PHE A 154 -12.48 -2.71 4.32
CA PHE A 154 -12.80 -3.28 5.63
C PHE A 154 -14.27 -3.08 5.94
N ASN A 155 -14.89 -4.10 6.53
CA ASN A 155 -16.26 -4.00 7.00
C ASN A 155 -16.32 -3.12 8.25
N ARG A 156 -17.06 -2.00 8.18
CA ARG A 156 -17.21 -1.05 9.29
C ARG A 156 -17.99 -1.60 10.50
N LEU A 157 -18.67 -2.73 10.33
CA LEU A 157 -19.47 -3.37 11.39
C LEU A 157 -18.76 -4.58 12.01
N SER A 158 -17.64 -5.00 11.45
CA SER A 158 -16.88 -6.18 11.91
C SER A 158 -15.40 -5.96 11.69
N ASP A 159 -14.67 -5.75 12.78
CA ASP A 159 -13.25 -5.41 12.78
C ASP A 159 -12.33 -6.50 12.18
N HIS A 160 -12.87 -7.69 11.93
CA HIS A 160 -12.10 -8.84 11.43
C HIS A 160 -12.45 -9.22 10.00
N LEU A 161 -13.34 -8.46 9.36
CA LEU A 161 -13.80 -8.79 8.01
C LEU A 161 -13.34 -7.74 7.01
N PHE A 162 -12.61 -8.19 6.00
CA PHE A 162 -12.26 -7.39 4.84
C PHE A 162 -12.43 -8.20 3.55
N ILE A 163 -12.52 -7.51 2.44
CA ILE A 163 -12.59 -8.10 1.10
C ILE A 163 -11.46 -7.54 0.25
N VAL A 164 -10.99 -8.36 -0.67
CA VAL A 164 -9.91 -8.03 -1.60
C VAL A 164 -10.37 -8.29 -3.02
N GLY A 165 -10.18 -7.33 -3.90
CA GLY A 165 -10.37 -7.48 -5.34
C GLY A 165 -9.04 -7.70 -6.06
N THR A 166 -9.04 -8.59 -7.04
CA THR A 166 -7.86 -8.90 -7.85
C THR A 166 -8.03 -8.45 -9.29
N GLU A 167 -6.92 -8.29 -10.00
CA GLU A 167 -6.88 -7.96 -11.42
C GLU A 167 -7.53 -9.06 -12.28
N GLU A 168 -7.47 -10.29 -11.82
CA GLU A 168 -8.09 -11.46 -12.45
C GLU A 168 -9.62 -11.47 -12.32
N GLY A 169 -10.20 -10.51 -11.58
CA GLY A 169 -11.65 -10.37 -11.39
C GLY A 169 -12.23 -11.25 -10.29
N VAL A 170 -11.41 -11.73 -9.37
CA VAL A 170 -11.80 -12.51 -8.19
C VAL A 170 -11.97 -11.59 -6.99
N ILE A 171 -12.89 -11.93 -6.09
CA ILE A 171 -13.05 -11.29 -4.80
C ILE A 171 -12.78 -12.31 -3.71
N HIS A 172 -11.76 -12.06 -2.91
CA HIS A 172 -11.40 -12.84 -1.72
C HIS A 172 -12.02 -12.20 -0.46
N LYS A 173 -12.35 -13.06 0.52
CA LYS A 173 -12.94 -12.65 1.80
C LYS A 173 -12.23 -13.35 2.94
#